data_ec40c9547a1c0aefff7350e637010b26
#
_entry.id   ec40c9547a1c0aefff7350e637010b26
#
_cell.length_a   1.000
_cell.length_b   1.000
_cell.length_c   1.000
_cell.angle_alpha   90.00
_cell.angle_beta   90.00
_cell.angle_gamma   90.00
#
_symmetry.space_group_name_H-M   'P 1'
#
loop_
_entity.id
_entity.type
_entity.pdbx_description
1 polymer ?
#
loop_
_entity_poly.entity_id
_entity_poly.type
_entity_poly.pdbx_seq_one_letter_code
_entity_poly.pdbx_strand_id
1 'polypeptide(L)'
;MQARYIQRGESIDFVPDRDIAAGEIVIRNGLIGVARIPVKKGTLGSLALSGVFDVTKPVRCAFSVGAAVYWDTVRQSAVTSGELLLGLAAESSKLNDSHVRVILNSGGITISNNEATLNWQTIN
;
A
#
# COMPACT_ATOMS: atom_id res chain seq x y z
N MET A 1 -0.52 -23.88 -21.02
CA MET A 1 -0.10 -22.52 -20.60
C MET A 1 -0.50 -22.30 -19.15
N GLN A 2 0.47 -22.04 -18.29
CA GLN A 2 0.18 -21.88 -16.88
C GLN A 2 -0.34 -20.48 -16.53
N ALA A 3 0.08 -19.45 -17.25
CA ALA A 3 -0.35 -18.09 -16.98
C ALA A 3 -0.66 -17.37 -18.27
N ARG A 4 -1.74 -16.62 -18.26
CA ARG A 4 -2.19 -15.87 -19.43
C ARG A 4 -2.25 -14.40 -19.08
N TYR A 5 -1.63 -13.57 -19.88
CA TYR A 5 -1.66 -12.13 -19.70
C TYR A 5 -3.09 -11.61 -19.95
N ILE A 6 -3.61 -10.85 -19.02
CA ILE A 6 -4.94 -10.24 -19.14
C ILE A 6 -4.84 -8.73 -19.31
N GLN A 7 -4.08 -8.07 -18.42
CA GLN A 7 -3.97 -6.61 -18.43
C GLN A 7 -2.76 -6.18 -17.60
N ARG A 8 -2.43 -4.90 -17.68
CA ARG A 8 -1.26 -4.35 -17.00
C ARG A 8 -1.37 -4.38 -15.48
N GLY A 9 -2.56 -4.41 -14.91
CA GLY A 9 -2.73 -4.47 -13.47
C GLY A 9 -2.47 -3.15 -12.75
N GLU A 10 -2.55 -2.03 -13.43
CA GLU A 10 -2.44 -0.72 -12.78
C GLU A 10 -3.68 -0.38 -11.98
N SER A 11 -4.79 -0.94 -12.37
CA SER A 11 -6.05 -0.81 -11.66
C SER A 11 -6.89 -2.06 -11.88
N ILE A 12 -7.84 -2.28 -10.99
CA ILE A 12 -8.80 -3.37 -11.12
C ILE A 12 -10.21 -2.85 -10.90
N ASP A 13 -11.17 -3.55 -11.49
CA ASP A 13 -12.57 -3.28 -11.25
C ASP A 13 -13.00 -3.88 -9.91
N PHE A 14 -13.91 -3.20 -9.23
CA PHE A 14 -14.51 -3.73 -8.02
C PHE A 14 -15.91 -3.14 -7.83
N VAL A 15 -16.72 -3.85 -7.05
CA VAL A 15 -18.06 -3.39 -6.66
C VAL A 15 -18.07 -3.34 -5.13
N PRO A 16 -18.10 -2.14 -4.54
CA PRO A 16 -18.02 -2.02 -3.09
C PRO A 16 -19.37 -2.38 -2.43
N ASP A 17 -19.27 -2.80 -1.18
CA ASP A 17 -20.45 -3.08 -0.33
C ASP A 17 -20.84 -1.87 0.53
N ARG A 18 -20.17 -0.76 0.38
CA ARG A 18 -20.47 0.53 1.02
C ARG A 18 -19.99 1.65 0.12
N ASP A 19 -20.41 2.87 0.42
CA ASP A 19 -19.91 4.02 -0.32
C ASP A 19 -18.42 4.23 -0.02
N ILE A 20 -17.66 4.48 -1.07
CA ILE A 20 -16.23 4.71 -0.99
C ILE A 20 -15.95 6.16 -1.37
N ALA A 21 -15.17 6.84 -0.55
CA ALA A 21 -14.78 8.21 -0.83
C ALA A 21 -13.56 8.26 -1.75
N ALA A 22 -13.39 9.37 -2.45
CA ALA A 22 -12.18 9.61 -3.24
C ALA A 22 -10.96 9.64 -2.32
N GLY A 23 -9.90 8.96 -2.72
CA GLY A 23 -8.67 8.87 -1.93
C GLY A 23 -8.71 7.82 -0.84
N GLU A 24 -9.78 7.08 -0.74
CA GLU A 24 -9.89 6.06 0.30
C GLU A 24 -9.03 4.84 -0.05
N ILE A 25 -8.30 4.34 0.95
CA ILE A 25 -7.54 3.11 0.83
C ILE A 25 -8.49 1.95 1.09
N VAL A 26 -8.60 1.06 0.13
CA VAL A 26 -9.52 -0.07 0.18
C VAL A 26 -8.70 -1.36 0.26
N ILE A 27 -9.03 -2.18 1.24
CA ILE A 27 -8.34 -3.43 1.48
C ILE A 27 -9.31 -4.57 1.22
N ARG A 28 -8.88 -5.50 0.38
CA ARG A 28 -9.65 -6.70 0.05
C ARG A 28 -8.75 -7.90 0.31
N ASN A 29 -8.81 -8.40 1.53
CA ASN A 29 -7.86 -9.38 2.04
C ASN A 29 -6.44 -8.82 1.97
N GLY A 30 -5.54 -9.45 1.27
CA GLY A 30 -4.17 -8.93 1.11
C GLY A 30 -4.00 -7.90 0.00
N LEU A 31 -5.06 -7.58 -0.72
CA LEU A 31 -4.99 -6.63 -1.82
C LEU A 31 -5.29 -5.22 -1.33
N ILE A 32 -4.40 -4.30 -1.61
CA ILE A 32 -4.54 -2.91 -1.22
C ILE A 32 -4.64 -2.05 -2.46
N GLY A 33 -5.65 -1.19 -2.51
CA GLY A 33 -5.84 -0.25 -3.60
C GLY A 33 -6.33 1.09 -3.11
N VAL A 34 -6.34 2.06 -4.00
CA VAL A 34 -6.82 3.41 -3.72
C VAL A 34 -7.93 3.76 -4.70
N ALA A 35 -9.07 4.18 -4.17
CA ALA A 35 -10.16 4.71 -4.98
C ALA A 35 -9.83 6.16 -5.33
N ARG A 36 -9.58 6.45 -6.60
CA ARG A 36 -9.21 7.80 -7.01
C ARG A 36 -10.40 8.73 -7.15
N ILE A 37 -11.59 8.15 -7.32
CA ILE A 37 -12.85 8.88 -7.38
C ILE A 37 -13.85 8.20 -6.46
N PRO A 38 -14.93 8.89 -6.05
CA PRO A 38 -15.94 8.24 -5.21
C PRO A 38 -16.62 7.10 -5.97
N VAL A 39 -16.95 6.04 -5.24
CA VAL A 39 -17.68 4.88 -5.79
C VAL A 39 -18.82 4.58 -4.86
N LYS A 40 -20.04 4.59 -5.38
CA LYS A 40 -21.23 4.28 -4.58
C LYS A 40 -21.38 2.78 -4.40
N LYS A 41 -21.93 2.39 -3.27
CA LYS A 41 -22.26 1.00 -2.95
C LYS A 41 -22.99 0.34 -4.12
N GLY A 42 -22.54 -0.84 -4.48
CA GLY A 42 -23.19 -1.64 -5.51
C GLY A 42 -22.92 -1.21 -6.95
N THR A 43 -22.10 -0.19 -7.16
CA THR A 43 -21.75 0.25 -8.52
C THR A 43 -20.34 -0.17 -8.87
N LEU A 44 -20.08 -0.33 -10.16
CA LEU A 44 -18.75 -0.68 -10.64
C LEU A 44 -17.81 0.50 -10.49
N GLY A 45 -16.70 0.27 -9.82
CA GLY A 45 -15.64 1.25 -9.66
C GLY A 45 -14.30 0.66 -10.00
N SER A 46 -13.26 1.45 -9.79
CA SER A 46 -11.88 1.08 -10.07
C SER A 46 -11.00 1.38 -8.87
N LEU A 47 -10.11 0.45 -8.54
CA LEU A 47 -9.08 0.63 -7.53
C LEU A 47 -7.73 0.74 -8.22
N ALA A 48 -7.01 1.81 -7.95
CA ALA A 48 -5.62 1.93 -8.39
C ALA A 48 -4.75 1.01 -7.53
N LEU A 49 -3.94 0.20 -8.18
CA LEU A 49 -3.01 -0.72 -7.52
C LEU A 49 -1.57 -0.23 -7.61
N SER A 50 -1.32 0.84 -8.32
CA SER A 50 0.01 1.43 -8.47
C SER A 50 -0.11 2.94 -8.52
N GLY A 51 1.01 3.60 -8.35
CA GLY A 51 1.09 5.05 -8.38
C GLY A 51 1.76 5.59 -7.12
N VAL A 52 1.92 6.90 -7.10
CA VAL A 52 2.52 7.61 -5.97
C VAL A 52 1.43 8.43 -5.31
N PHE A 53 1.25 8.23 -4.02
CA PHE A 53 0.18 8.88 -3.25
C PHE A 53 0.72 9.50 -1.98
N ASP A 54 0.16 10.64 -1.60
CA ASP A 54 0.38 11.19 -0.28
C ASP A 54 -0.61 10.53 0.68
N VAL A 55 -0.08 9.91 1.71
CA VAL A 55 -0.87 9.11 2.64
C VAL A 55 -0.81 9.72 4.04
N THR A 56 -1.96 9.83 4.69
CA THR A 56 -2.04 10.34 6.04
C THR A 56 -1.19 9.54 7.01
N LYS A 57 -0.44 10.23 7.84
CA LYS A 57 0.32 9.61 8.91
C LYS A 57 0.15 10.39 10.21
N PRO A 58 0.35 9.75 11.37
CA PRO A 58 0.35 10.49 12.62
C PRO A 58 1.61 11.34 12.72
N VAL A 59 1.51 12.45 13.45
CA VAL A 59 2.69 13.20 13.87
C VAL A 59 3.54 12.30 14.78
N ARG A 60 4.83 12.58 14.87
CA ARG A 60 5.80 11.77 15.62
C ARG A 60 6.12 10.44 14.94
N CYS A 61 5.79 10.33 13.67
CA CYS A 61 6.14 9.19 12.87
C CYS A 61 6.91 9.70 11.66
N ALA A 62 8.17 9.35 11.56
CA ALA A 62 9.03 9.80 10.48
C ALA A 62 9.37 8.61 9.59
N PHE A 63 9.52 8.88 8.31
CA PHE A 63 9.94 7.88 7.33
C PHE A 63 11.17 8.39 6.59
N SER A 64 12.11 7.50 6.34
CA SER A 64 13.22 7.78 5.44
C SER A 64 12.82 7.34 4.03
N VAL A 65 13.37 8.00 3.02
CA VAL A 65 13.13 7.58 1.63
C VAL A 65 13.50 6.11 1.47
N GLY A 66 12.65 5.35 0.82
CA GLY A 66 12.83 3.91 0.62
C GLY A 66 12.40 3.04 1.79
N ALA A 67 11.97 3.60 2.90
CA ALA A 67 11.50 2.83 4.04
C ALA A 67 10.15 2.20 3.76
N ALA A 68 9.89 1.03 4.34
CA ALA A 68 8.59 0.38 4.24
C ALA A 68 7.54 1.18 4.99
N VAL A 69 6.38 1.33 4.36
CA VAL A 69 5.23 2.04 4.92
C VAL A 69 4.10 1.03 5.06
N TYR A 70 3.57 0.89 6.26
CA TYR A 70 2.46 -0.02 6.54
C TYR A 70 1.18 0.77 6.77
N TRP A 71 0.04 0.13 6.60
CA TRP A 71 -1.26 0.75 6.80
C TRP A 71 -1.93 0.19 8.04
N ASP A 72 -2.33 1.08 8.95
CA ASP A 72 -3.08 0.71 10.15
C ASP A 72 -4.57 0.94 9.89
N THR A 73 -5.34 -0.15 9.83
CA THR A 73 -6.76 -0.07 9.52
C THR A 73 -7.59 0.52 10.65
N VAL A 74 -7.11 0.43 11.88
CA VAL A 74 -7.84 0.99 13.02
C VAL A 74 -7.66 2.50 13.08
N ARG A 75 -6.43 2.96 12.94
CA ARG A 75 -6.11 4.39 12.97
C ARG A 75 -6.30 5.08 11.64
N GLN A 76 -6.46 4.31 10.57
CA GLN A 76 -6.58 4.85 9.21
C GLN A 76 -5.40 5.75 8.89
N SER A 77 -4.21 5.23 9.08
CA SER A 77 -2.99 6.00 8.86
C SER A 77 -1.79 5.11 8.53
N ALA A 78 -0.79 5.73 7.91
CA ALA A 78 0.48 5.09 7.62
C ALA A 78 1.29 4.95 8.92
N VAL A 79 1.90 3.78 9.11
CA VAL A 79 2.70 3.48 10.28
C VAL A 79 4.00 2.79 9.85
N THR A 80 4.97 2.75 10.78
CA THR A 80 6.30 2.21 10.48
C THR A 80 6.39 0.70 10.58
N SER A 81 5.40 0.06 11.15
CA SER A 81 5.35 -1.40 11.26
C SER A 81 3.91 -1.87 11.31
N GLY A 82 3.66 -3.07 10.82
CA GLY A 82 2.32 -3.63 10.80
C GLY A 82 2.24 -4.84 9.89
N GLU A 83 1.03 -5.30 9.64
CA GLU A 83 0.79 -6.49 8.83
C GLU A 83 0.50 -6.17 7.36
N LEU A 84 0.02 -4.96 7.08
CA LEU A 84 -0.37 -4.58 5.73
C LEU A 84 0.66 -3.63 5.15
N LEU A 85 1.50 -4.13 4.27
CA LEU A 85 2.49 -3.32 3.59
C LEU A 85 1.82 -2.49 2.51
N LEU A 86 1.90 -1.17 2.64
CA LEU A 86 1.33 -0.24 1.66
C LEU A 86 2.29 0.00 0.51
N GLY A 87 3.56 0.15 0.81
CA GLY A 87 4.59 0.40 -0.19
C GLY A 87 5.84 0.99 0.44
N LEU A 88 6.66 1.62 -0.37
CA LEU A 88 7.87 2.27 0.08
C LEU A 88 7.71 3.79 0.04
N ALA A 89 8.33 4.47 0.98
CA ALA A 89 8.33 5.92 1.00
C ALA A 89 9.12 6.47 -0.19
N ALA A 90 8.47 7.31 -0.99
CA ALA A 90 9.11 7.94 -2.14
C ALA A 90 10.00 9.11 -1.74
N GLU A 91 9.72 9.70 -0.60
CA GLU A 91 10.47 10.82 -0.03
C GLU A 91 10.54 10.66 1.48
N SER A 92 11.53 11.29 2.09
CA SER A 92 11.59 11.34 3.54
C SER A 92 10.47 12.20 4.09
N SER A 93 9.91 11.78 5.21
CA SER A 93 8.83 12.48 5.90
C SER A 93 9.28 12.75 7.34
N LYS A 94 9.11 13.98 7.78
CA LYS A 94 9.55 14.41 9.11
C LYS A 94 8.49 14.13 10.16
N LEU A 95 8.89 14.19 11.42
CA LEU A 95 7.99 13.92 12.55
C LEU A 95 6.72 14.75 12.51
N ASN A 96 6.81 16.02 12.15
CA ASN A 96 5.66 16.94 12.15
C ASN A 96 4.84 16.92 10.87
N ASP A 97 5.28 16.18 9.87
CA ASP A 97 4.52 16.08 8.63
C ASP A 97 3.25 15.27 8.86
N SER A 98 2.18 15.66 8.20
CA SER A 98 0.89 14.95 8.30
C SER A 98 0.71 13.87 7.25
N HIS A 99 1.64 13.77 6.32
CA HIS A 99 1.58 12.82 5.21
C HIS A 99 2.95 12.25 4.91
N VAL A 100 2.94 11.08 4.31
CA VAL A 100 4.12 10.46 3.71
C VAL A 100 3.79 10.11 2.27
N ARG A 101 4.72 10.34 1.38
CA ARG A 101 4.54 10.01 -0.04
C ARG A 101 4.98 8.58 -0.26
N VAL A 102 4.07 7.76 -0.79
CA VAL A 102 4.23 6.31 -0.89
C VAL A 102 4.11 5.87 -2.33
N ILE A 103 5.01 5.00 -2.76
CA ILE A 103 4.89 4.26 -4.00
C ILE A 103 4.07 3.02 -3.68
N LEU A 104 2.81 3.03 -4.11
CA LEU A 104 1.84 2.00 -3.74
C LEU A 104 2.26 0.61 -4.23
N ASN A 105 2.13 -0.38 -3.37
CA ASN A 105 2.41 -1.78 -3.65
C ASN A 105 3.83 -2.04 -4.16
N SER A 106 4.76 -1.19 -3.79
CA SER A 106 6.18 -1.39 -4.03
C SER A 106 6.82 -2.08 -2.84
N GLY A 107 8.05 -2.55 -2.99
CA GLY A 107 8.79 -3.18 -1.94
C GLY A 107 8.52 -4.66 -1.79
N GLY A 108 7.37 -5.12 -2.23
CA GLY A 108 7.02 -6.54 -2.28
C GLY A 108 7.33 -7.26 -0.98
N ILE A 109 8.14 -8.28 -1.05
CA ILE A 109 8.46 -9.10 0.11
C ILE A 109 9.40 -8.34 1.02
N THR A 110 8.91 -7.98 2.20
CA THR A 110 9.75 -7.44 3.25
C THR A 110 10.19 -8.57 4.13
N ILE A 111 11.03 -9.36 3.62
CA ILE A 111 11.69 -10.36 4.46
C ILE A 111 12.69 -9.59 5.29
N SER A 112 12.73 -9.88 6.58
CA SER A 112 13.78 -9.37 7.41
C SER A 112 15.11 -9.71 6.73
N ASN A 113 15.96 -8.72 6.57
CA ASN A 113 17.23 -8.94 5.90
C ASN A 113 18.04 -10.05 6.52
N ASN A 114 17.95 -10.20 7.83
CA ASN A 114 18.66 -11.24 8.53
C ASN A 114 18.19 -12.63 8.13
N GLU A 115 16.89 -12.82 8.05
CA GLU A 115 16.34 -14.09 7.61
C GLU A 115 16.68 -14.37 6.16
N ALA A 116 16.53 -13.38 5.32
CA ALA A 116 16.85 -13.54 3.90
C ALA A 116 18.32 -13.90 3.72
N THR A 117 19.19 -13.23 4.44
CA THR A 117 20.63 -13.47 4.36
C THR A 117 20.96 -14.87 4.85
N LEU A 118 20.39 -15.27 5.96
CA LEU A 118 20.61 -16.61 6.50
C LEU A 118 20.12 -17.68 5.55
N ASN A 119 18.95 -17.51 4.99
CA ASN A 119 18.40 -18.46 4.05
C ASN A 119 19.28 -18.58 2.82
N TRP A 120 19.74 -17.49 2.28
CA TRP A 120 20.62 -17.50 1.13
C TRP A 120 21.91 -18.23 1.42
N GLN A 121 22.50 -17.96 2.54
CA GLN A 121 23.72 -18.61 2.95
C GLN A 121 23.53 -20.10 3.22
N THR A 122 22.37 -20.46 3.71
CA THR A 122 22.05 -21.84 4.01
C THR A 122 21.79 -22.63 2.73
N ILE A 123 21.12 -22.03 1.78
CA ILE A 123 20.73 -22.68 0.55
C ILE A 123 21.87 -22.69 -0.46
N ASN A 124 22.69 -21.70 -0.39
CA ASN A 124 23.77 -21.52 -1.33
C ASN A 124 25.11 -21.89 -0.68
#